data_3c893a6a889de077847cd955b3fca2dc
#
_entry.id   3c893a6a889de077847cd955b3fca2dc
#
_cell.length_a   1.000
_cell.length_b   1.000
_cell.length_c   1.000
_cell.angle_alpha   90.00
_cell.angle_beta   90.00
_cell.angle_gamma   90.00
#
_symmetry.space_group_name_H-M   'P 1'
#
loop_
_entity.id
_entity.type
_entity.pdbx_description
1 polymer ?
#
loop_
_entity_poly.entity_id
_entity_poly.type
_entity_poly.pdbx_seq_one_letter_code
_entity_poly.pdbx_strand_id
1 'polypeptide(L)'
;MEHSDSWDRPVPLAAPVLAGTETGAPVAYYDGIRAIARIAGQFSRTAWNAVTPCPEWHAADLAGHLRCVADDYHEYLDDAPVSRLSRLMASGAHPQSIARKLARQNAAELAALPEDPPEEHIAAFVRSATRYAARIGPLLRLPHHSYRGRVVSVAGMAGAACVEWHVHAWDLASALGVSYRPADPGAVLAAWLAGVPQLPLSPDRDPWLAVLRSSRRLPD
;
A
#
# COMPACT_ATOMS: atom_id res chain seq x y z
N MET A 1 24.12 -25.33 -12.14
CA MET A 1 23.68 -24.93 -10.80
C MET A 1 22.38 -24.18 -11.00
N GLU A 2 21.28 -24.95 -11.01
CA GLU A 2 19.93 -24.44 -11.31
C GLU A 2 19.42 -23.69 -10.09
N HIS A 3 19.21 -22.38 -10.24
CA HIS A 3 18.39 -21.62 -9.30
C HIS A 3 16.94 -22.06 -9.50
N SER A 4 16.51 -22.99 -8.66
CA SER A 4 15.11 -23.36 -8.51
C SER A 4 14.27 -22.11 -8.23
N ASP A 5 13.47 -21.70 -9.21
CA ASP A 5 12.45 -20.67 -9.09
C ASP A 5 11.47 -21.07 -8.00
N SER A 6 11.68 -20.53 -6.80
CA SER A 6 10.76 -20.71 -5.66
C SER A 6 9.40 -20.03 -5.86
N TRP A 7 9.15 -19.50 -7.05
CA TRP A 7 7.94 -18.76 -7.45
C TRP A 7 6.74 -19.64 -7.85
N ASP A 8 6.97 -20.96 -8.06
CA ASP A 8 5.94 -21.89 -8.58
C ASP A 8 5.03 -22.51 -7.50
N ARG A 9 5.18 -22.14 -6.24
CA ARG A 9 4.26 -22.63 -5.22
C ARG A 9 2.98 -21.79 -5.23
N PRO A 10 1.80 -22.40 -5.51
CA PRO A 10 0.53 -21.71 -5.33
C PRO A 10 0.40 -21.33 -3.85
N VAL A 11 0.51 -20.05 -3.54
CA VAL A 11 0.20 -19.54 -2.21
C VAL A 11 -1.32 -19.69 -2.06
N PRO A 12 -1.81 -20.40 -1.03
CA PRO A 12 -3.24 -20.49 -0.77
C PRO A 12 -3.82 -19.08 -0.71
N LEU A 13 -4.93 -18.82 -1.39
CA LEU A 13 -5.70 -17.60 -1.24
C LEU A 13 -5.98 -17.43 0.25
N ALA A 14 -5.30 -16.47 0.87
CA ALA A 14 -5.39 -16.24 2.30
C ALA A 14 -6.79 -15.67 2.63
N ALA A 15 -7.72 -16.56 2.90
CA ALA A 15 -9.04 -16.21 3.41
C ALA A 15 -9.05 -15.43 4.75
N PRO A 16 -8.02 -15.51 5.63
CA PRO A 16 -8.07 -14.87 6.94
C PRO A 16 -7.98 -13.34 6.95
N VAL A 17 -7.39 -12.73 5.90
CA VAL A 17 -7.17 -11.26 5.88
C VAL A 17 -8.47 -10.47 5.80
N LEU A 18 -9.56 -11.12 5.42
CA LEU A 18 -10.82 -10.48 5.09
C LEU A 18 -11.94 -10.73 6.11
N ALA A 19 -11.65 -11.43 7.20
CA ALA A 19 -12.66 -11.67 8.22
C ALA A 19 -12.91 -10.41 9.06
N GLY A 20 -14.11 -9.88 9.00
CA GLY A 20 -14.66 -9.21 10.14
C GLY A 20 -14.92 -7.71 10.13
N THR A 21 -15.23 -7.08 8.99
CA THR A 21 -15.96 -5.80 9.05
C THR A 21 -17.24 -5.88 8.22
N GLU A 22 -18.27 -5.13 8.59
CA GLU A 22 -19.53 -5.04 7.84
C GLU A 22 -19.32 -4.58 6.39
N THR A 23 -18.23 -3.88 6.11
CA THR A 23 -17.82 -3.43 4.77
C THR A 23 -16.94 -4.45 4.04
N GLY A 24 -16.54 -5.55 4.68
CA GLY A 24 -15.66 -6.56 4.10
C GLY A 24 -14.20 -6.15 3.97
N ALA A 25 -13.82 -4.93 4.33
CA ALA A 25 -12.42 -4.52 4.40
C ALA A 25 -11.77 -5.06 5.68
N PRO A 26 -10.50 -5.48 5.64
CA PRO A 26 -9.84 -6.02 6.83
C PRO A 26 -9.70 -4.96 7.93
N VAL A 27 -9.81 -5.38 9.17
CA VAL A 27 -9.61 -4.48 10.34
C VAL A 27 -8.26 -3.75 10.23
N ALA A 28 -7.21 -4.45 9.81
CA ALA A 28 -5.89 -3.86 9.59
C ALA A 28 -5.90 -2.72 8.57
N TYR A 29 -6.75 -2.77 7.53
CA TYR A 29 -6.88 -1.69 6.57
C TYR A 29 -7.30 -0.37 7.25
N TYR A 30 -8.33 -0.43 8.10
CA TYR A 30 -8.79 0.74 8.85
C TYR A 30 -7.80 1.17 9.94
N ASP A 31 -7.07 0.22 10.54
CA ASP A 31 -6.01 0.52 11.50
C ASP A 31 -4.89 1.34 10.85
N GLY A 32 -4.53 1.03 9.61
CA GLY A 32 -3.57 1.82 8.84
C GLY A 32 -4.06 3.26 8.60
N ILE A 33 -5.30 3.45 8.17
CA ILE A 33 -5.89 4.79 7.99
C ILE A 33 -5.87 5.58 9.30
N ARG A 34 -6.33 4.96 10.40
CA ARG A 34 -6.33 5.60 11.73
C ARG A 34 -4.94 5.94 12.22
N ALA A 35 -3.96 5.07 11.94
CA ALA A 35 -2.56 5.31 12.31
C ALA A 35 -2.01 6.54 11.58
N ILE A 36 -2.20 6.63 10.26
CA ILE A 36 -1.80 7.80 9.47
C ILE A 36 -2.44 9.07 10.03
N ALA A 37 -3.75 9.10 10.22
CA ALA A 37 -4.45 10.28 10.72
C ALA A 37 -3.95 10.71 12.11
N ARG A 38 -3.73 9.76 13.02
CA ARG A 38 -3.23 10.02 14.38
C ARG A 38 -1.80 10.53 14.37
N ILE A 39 -0.92 9.96 13.54
CA ILE A 39 0.49 10.38 13.43
C ILE A 39 0.55 11.76 12.77
N ALA A 40 -0.18 11.97 11.68
CA ALA A 40 -0.25 13.25 10.99
C ALA A 40 -0.72 14.39 11.89
N GLY A 41 -1.67 14.12 12.80
CA GLY A 41 -2.14 15.09 13.80
C GLY A 41 -1.09 15.53 14.83
N GLN A 42 0.12 14.93 14.82
CA GLN A 42 1.22 15.32 15.70
C GLN A 42 2.24 16.25 15.01
N PHE A 43 2.12 16.42 13.68
CA PHE A 43 3.02 17.30 12.94
C PHE A 43 2.74 18.77 13.26
N SER A 44 3.79 19.52 13.63
CA SER A 44 3.75 20.97 13.57
C SER A 44 3.94 21.43 12.11
N ARG A 45 3.64 22.69 11.84
CA ARG A 45 3.81 23.27 10.49
C ARG A 45 5.22 23.07 9.92
N THR A 46 6.25 23.18 10.76
CA THR A 46 7.66 23.00 10.35
C THR A 46 8.05 21.54 10.25
N ALA A 47 7.41 20.65 11.01
CA ALA A 47 7.72 19.23 10.99
C ALA A 47 7.36 18.56 9.66
N TRP A 48 6.43 19.11 8.89
CA TRP A 48 6.09 18.61 7.56
C TRP A 48 7.26 18.65 6.56
N ASN A 49 8.30 19.46 6.84
CA ASN A 49 9.55 19.46 6.06
C ASN A 49 10.54 18.37 6.47
N ALA A 50 10.20 17.51 7.42
CA ALA A 50 11.08 16.43 7.85
C ALA A 50 11.25 15.39 6.74
N VAL A 51 12.49 14.91 6.58
CA VAL A 51 12.83 13.82 5.64
C VAL A 51 12.20 12.52 6.15
N THR A 52 11.66 11.75 5.23
CA THR A 52 11.11 10.41 5.52
C THR A 52 12.08 9.31 5.09
N PRO A 53 11.91 8.06 5.56
CA PRO A 53 12.62 6.91 5.02
C PRO A 53 12.26 6.57 3.57
N CYS A 54 11.19 7.17 3.02
CA CYS A 54 10.87 7.08 1.61
C CYS A 54 11.83 8.02 0.84
N PRO A 55 12.74 7.48 0.00
CA PRO A 55 13.77 8.29 -0.64
C PRO A 55 13.18 9.47 -1.42
N GLU A 56 13.82 10.64 -1.31
CA GLU A 56 13.47 11.87 -2.02
C GLU A 56 12.18 12.57 -1.55
N TRP A 57 11.48 12.06 -0.53
CA TRP A 57 10.23 12.62 -0.03
C TRP A 57 10.33 13.17 1.40
N HIS A 58 9.80 14.38 1.57
CA HIS A 58 9.49 14.94 2.88
C HIS A 58 8.10 14.44 3.34
N ALA A 59 7.78 14.68 4.60
CA ALA A 59 6.50 14.28 5.15
C ALA A 59 5.30 14.94 4.42
N ALA A 60 5.47 16.18 3.94
CA ALA A 60 4.47 16.87 3.12
C ALA A 60 4.22 16.17 1.79
N ASP A 61 5.28 15.73 1.10
CA ASP A 61 5.18 14.99 -0.15
C ASP A 61 4.46 13.65 0.07
N LEU A 62 4.77 13.00 1.19
CA LEU A 62 4.12 11.74 1.56
C LEU A 62 2.62 11.93 1.84
N ALA A 63 2.20 13.04 2.44
CA ALA A 63 0.79 13.37 2.61
C ALA A 63 0.07 13.53 1.27
N GLY A 64 0.68 14.23 0.31
CA GLY A 64 0.17 14.35 -1.06
C GLY A 64 0.09 13.00 -1.77
N HIS A 65 1.15 12.18 -1.68
CA HIS A 65 1.17 10.83 -2.25
C HIS A 65 0.04 9.94 -1.70
N LEU A 66 -0.19 9.94 -0.40
CA LEU A 66 -1.28 9.17 0.22
C LEU A 66 -2.64 9.54 -0.38
N ARG A 67 -2.90 10.84 -0.64
CA ARG A 67 -4.10 11.30 -1.33
C ARG A 67 -4.20 10.71 -2.73
N CYS A 68 -3.14 10.85 -3.55
CA CYS A 68 -3.12 10.34 -4.92
C CYS A 68 -3.38 8.84 -4.96
N VAL A 69 -2.65 8.06 -4.18
CA VAL A 69 -2.78 6.59 -4.15
C VAL A 69 -4.17 6.15 -3.70
N ALA A 70 -4.78 6.84 -2.72
CA ALA A 70 -6.14 6.51 -2.31
C ALA A 70 -7.18 6.77 -3.42
N ASP A 71 -6.98 7.82 -4.23
CA ASP A 71 -7.83 8.11 -5.39
C ASP A 71 -7.58 7.11 -6.53
N ASP A 72 -6.32 6.72 -6.77
CA ASP A 72 -5.94 5.68 -7.74
C ASP A 72 -6.63 4.35 -7.48
N TYR A 73 -6.81 3.94 -6.23
CA TYR A 73 -7.53 2.70 -5.92
C TYR A 73 -8.98 2.72 -6.41
N HIS A 74 -9.63 3.88 -6.43
CA HIS A 74 -10.96 4.03 -7.05
C HIS A 74 -10.90 3.86 -8.57
N GLU A 75 -9.95 4.53 -9.24
CA GLU A 75 -9.73 4.38 -10.69
C GLU A 75 -9.45 2.91 -11.05
N TYR A 76 -8.56 2.26 -10.28
CA TYR A 76 -8.22 0.86 -10.55
C TYR A 76 -9.42 -0.07 -10.38
N LEU A 77 -10.31 0.22 -9.43
CA LEU A 77 -11.54 -0.56 -9.23
C LEU A 77 -12.55 -0.32 -10.36
N ASP A 78 -12.75 0.93 -10.77
CA ASP A 78 -13.73 1.31 -11.79
C ASP A 78 -13.33 0.79 -13.18
N ASP A 79 -12.05 0.81 -13.50
CA ASP A 79 -11.48 0.41 -14.77
C ASP A 79 -10.97 -1.05 -14.81
N ALA A 80 -11.18 -1.83 -13.75
CA ALA A 80 -10.78 -3.25 -13.77
C ALA A 80 -11.57 -4.04 -14.84
N PRO A 81 -10.91 -4.94 -15.59
CA PRO A 81 -9.49 -5.36 -15.55
C PRO A 81 -8.57 -4.57 -16.50
N VAL A 82 -9.01 -3.47 -17.09
CA VAL A 82 -8.28 -2.68 -18.11
C VAL A 82 -7.61 -1.42 -17.59
N SER A 83 -7.59 -1.25 -16.27
CA SER A 83 -6.95 -0.11 -15.63
C SER A 83 -5.46 0.02 -16.00
N ARG A 84 -4.88 1.17 -15.79
CA ARG A 84 -3.46 1.45 -15.97
C ARG A 84 -2.59 0.44 -15.21
N LEU A 85 -2.93 0.18 -13.94
CA LEU A 85 -2.25 -0.82 -13.12
C LEU A 85 -2.43 -2.23 -13.70
N SER A 86 -3.63 -2.60 -14.09
CA SER A 86 -3.93 -3.94 -14.66
C SER A 86 -3.09 -4.20 -15.89
N ARG A 87 -2.98 -3.24 -16.81
CA ARG A 87 -2.13 -3.35 -18.01
C ARG A 87 -0.65 -3.46 -17.66
N LEU A 88 -0.18 -2.67 -16.69
CA LEU A 88 1.20 -2.73 -16.24
C LEU A 88 1.55 -4.11 -15.64
N MET A 89 0.70 -4.65 -14.80
CA MET A 89 0.90 -5.95 -14.16
C MET A 89 0.79 -7.10 -15.17
N ALA A 90 -0.19 -7.06 -16.07
CA ALA A 90 -0.38 -8.07 -17.12
C ALA A 90 0.80 -8.15 -18.10
N SER A 91 1.59 -7.09 -18.23
CA SER A 91 2.82 -7.12 -19.05
C SER A 91 3.86 -8.13 -18.56
N GLY A 92 3.75 -8.63 -17.33
CA GLY A 92 4.72 -9.54 -16.72
C GLY A 92 6.13 -8.94 -16.54
N ALA A 93 6.23 -7.61 -16.61
CA ALA A 93 7.50 -6.90 -16.52
C ALA A 93 8.25 -7.22 -15.23
N HIS A 94 9.57 -7.08 -15.26
CA HIS A 94 10.40 -7.28 -14.07
C HIS A 94 10.00 -6.31 -12.95
N PRO A 95 9.97 -6.75 -11.66
CA PRO A 95 9.56 -5.92 -10.53
C PRO A 95 10.20 -4.53 -10.47
N GLN A 96 11.51 -4.43 -10.75
CA GLN A 96 12.21 -3.14 -10.78
C GLN A 96 11.70 -2.20 -11.89
N SER A 97 11.27 -2.75 -13.03
CA SER A 97 10.68 -1.95 -14.12
C SER A 97 9.30 -1.44 -13.74
N ILE A 98 8.50 -2.26 -13.05
CA ILE A 98 7.21 -1.87 -12.49
C ILE A 98 7.43 -0.74 -11.47
N ALA A 99 8.32 -0.95 -10.50
CA ALA A 99 8.62 0.04 -9.46
C ALA A 99 9.05 1.39 -10.06
N ARG A 100 9.93 1.40 -11.07
CA ARG A 100 10.35 2.64 -11.76
C ARG A 100 9.20 3.35 -12.49
N LYS A 101 8.26 2.60 -13.05
CA LYS A 101 7.09 3.19 -13.73
C LYS A 101 6.14 3.80 -12.70
N LEU A 102 5.86 3.09 -11.61
CA LEU A 102 5.03 3.60 -10.52
C LEU A 102 5.67 4.84 -9.86
N ALA A 103 6.97 4.82 -9.59
CA ALA A 103 7.66 5.98 -9.02
C ALA A 103 7.54 7.23 -9.90
N ARG A 104 7.71 7.10 -11.24
CA ARG A 104 7.53 8.22 -12.17
C ARG A 104 6.09 8.72 -12.21
N GLN A 105 5.13 7.83 -12.15
CA GLN A 105 3.73 8.16 -12.08
C GLN A 105 3.41 8.93 -10.80
N ASN A 106 3.80 8.40 -9.65
CA ASN A 106 3.61 9.02 -8.34
C ASN A 106 4.21 10.44 -8.30
N ALA A 107 5.42 10.62 -8.86
CA ALA A 107 6.05 11.94 -8.95
C ALA A 107 5.25 12.91 -9.84
N ALA A 108 4.70 12.46 -10.95
CA ALA A 108 3.88 13.29 -11.83
C ALA A 108 2.54 13.66 -11.19
N GLU A 109 1.90 12.73 -10.50
CA GLU A 109 0.64 12.95 -9.78
C GLU A 109 0.84 13.93 -8.61
N LEU A 110 1.90 13.75 -7.84
CA LEU A 110 2.26 14.66 -6.76
C LEU A 110 2.50 16.10 -7.29
N ALA A 111 3.21 16.23 -8.40
CA ALA A 111 3.47 17.54 -9.03
C ALA A 111 2.21 18.20 -9.61
N ALA A 112 1.16 17.44 -9.87
CA ALA A 112 -0.12 17.93 -10.38
C ALA A 112 -1.13 18.30 -9.28
N LEU A 113 -0.82 17.97 -8.01
CA LEU A 113 -1.70 18.32 -6.90
C LEU A 113 -1.77 19.85 -6.71
N PRO A 114 -2.91 20.38 -6.25
CA PRO A 114 -2.99 21.76 -5.79
C PRO A 114 -2.07 21.98 -4.58
N GLU A 115 -1.62 23.22 -4.41
CA GLU A 115 -0.81 23.65 -3.26
C GLU A 115 -1.64 23.74 -1.97
N ASP A 116 -2.28 22.65 -1.60
CA ASP A 116 -3.02 22.53 -0.35
C ASP A 116 -2.06 22.24 0.83
N PRO A 117 -2.41 22.62 2.07
CA PRO A 117 -1.67 22.21 3.24
C PRO A 117 -1.63 20.67 3.39
N PRO A 118 -0.54 20.08 3.91
CA PRO A 118 -0.42 18.64 4.07
C PRO A 118 -1.56 18.00 4.87
N GLU A 119 -2.12 18.72 5.84
CA GLU A 119 -3.26 18.29 6.63
C GLU A 119 -4.52 18.07 5.78
N GLU A 120 -4.73 18.88 4.75
CA GLU A 120 -5.83 18.73 3.80
C GLU A 120 -5.64 17.51 2.91
N HIS A 121 -4.41 17.21 2.51
CA HIS A 121 -4.09 15.96 1.80
C HIS A 121 -4.38 14.74 2.66
N ILE A 122 -4.01 14.76 3.94
CA ILE A 122 -4.34 13.67 4.88
C ILE A 122 -5.86 13.53 5.05
N ALA A 123 -6.58 14.64 5.20
CA ALA A 123 -8.04 14.59 5.30
C ALA A 123 -8.70 14.01 4.04
N ALA A 124 -8.19 14.38 2.84
CA ALA A 124 -8.64 13.82 1.56
C ALA A 124 -8.33 12.32 1.48
N PHE A 125 -7.12 11.91 1.84
CA PHE A 125 -6.73 10.50 1.95
C PHE A 125 -7.71 9.70 2.82
N VAL A 126 -7.97 10.15 4.04
CA VAL A 126 -8.88 9.45 4.96
C VAL A 126 -10.26 9.28 4.36
N ARG A 127 -10.81 10.34 3.74
CA ARG A 127 -12.11 10.27 3.07
C ARG A 127 -12.11 9.29 1.90
N SER A 128 -11.10 9.35 1.04
CA SER A 128 -11.00 8.50 -0.15
C SER A 128 -10.80 7.04 0.22
N ALA A 129 -9.83 6.72 1.08
CA ALA A 129 -9.54 5.35 1.52
C ALA A 129 -10.76 4.72 2.26
N THR A 130 -11.48 5.50 3.06
CA THR A 130 -12.71 5.01 3.73
C THR A 130 -13.82 4.71 2.71
N ARG A 131 -14.03 5.58 1.72
CA ARG A 131 -15.00 5.34 0.63
C ARG A 131 -14.65 4.10 -0.20
N TYR A 132 -13.36 3.90 -0.51
CA TYR A 132 -12.91 2.70 -1.20
C TYR A 132 -13.30 1.44 -0.43
N ALA A 133 -13.00 1.39 0.87
CA ALA A 133 -13.36 0.25 1.71
C ALA A 133 -14.88 -0.04 1.71
N ALA A 134 -15.72 0.98 1.71
CA ALA A 134 -17.18 0.82 1.64
C ALA A 134 -17.65 0.25 0.28
N ARG A 135 -16.92 0.55 -0.81
CA ARG A 135 -17.27 0.08 -2.16
C ARG A 135 -16.91 -1.38 -2.44
N ILE A 136 -15.80 -1.85 -1.87
CA ILE A 136 -15.23 -3.14 -2.25
C ILE A 136 -15.94 -4.35 -1.64
N GLY A 137 -16.73 -4.18 -0.57
CA GLY A 137 -17.37 -5.29 0.15
C GLY A 137 -18.00 -6.36 -0.75
N PRO A 138 -18.94 -6.01 -1.65
CA PRO A 138 -19.57 -6.96 -2.54
C PRO A 138 -18.66 -7.49 -3.68
N LEU A 139 -17.51 -6.86 -3.89
CA LEU A 139 -16.62 -7.10 -5.04
C LEU A 139 -15.38 -7.93 -4.68
N LEU A 140 -15.13 -8.21 -3.42
CA LEU A 140 -13.88 -8.77 -2.90
C LEU A 140 -13.36 -10.00 -3.67
N ARG A 141 -14.25 -10.85 -4.16
CA ARG A 141 -13.90 -12.09 -4.87
C ARG A 141 -13.67 -11.90 -6.36
N LEU A 142 -14.00 -10.75 -6.91
CA LEU A 142 -13.83 -10.49 -8.34
C LEU A 142 -12.33 -10.40 -8.70
N PRO A 143 -11.93 -10.93 -9.85
CA PRO A 143 -10.58 -10.74 -10.37
C PRO A 143 -10.37 -9.25 -10.69
N HIS A 144 -9.20 -8.74 -10.33
CA HIS A 144 -8.81 -7.36 -10.61
C HIS A 144 -7.77 -7.30 -11.73
N HIS A 145 -6.62 -7.97 -11.54
CA HIS A 145 -5.57 -8.05 -12.55
C HIS A 145 -4.78 -9.36 -12.42
N SER A 146 -3.89 -9.61 -13.37
CA SER A 146 -2.95 -10.74 -13.28
C SER A 146 -1.51 -10.26 -13.35
N TYR A 147 -0.63 -10.97 -12.64
CA TYR A 147 0.81 -10.81 -12.74
C TYR A 147 1.48 -12.18 -12.90
N ARG A 148 2.14 -12.41 -14.03
CA ARG A 148 2.81 -13.69 -14.35
C ARG A 148 1.94 -14.92 -14.09
N GLY A 149 0.69 -14.88 -14.55
CA GLY A 149 -0.28 -15.98 -14.39
C GLY A 149 -0.99 -16.05 -13.05
N ARG A 150 -0.58 -15.27 -12.06
CA ARG A 150 -1.26 -15.16 -10.77
C ARG A 150 -2.35 -14.08 -10.85
N VAL A 151 -3.58 -14.45 -10.53
CA VAL A 151 -4.71 -13.52 -10.46
C VAL A 151 -4.72 -12.84 -9.08
N VAL A 152 -4.75 -11.52 -9.06
CA VAL A 152 -5.01 -10.70 -7.89
C VAL A 152 -6.48 -10.30 -7.90
N SER A 153 -7.19 -10.58 -6.82
CA SER A 153 -8.60 -10.18 -6.65
C SER A 153 -8.72 -8.75 -6.12
N VAL A 154 -9.94 -8.23 -6.09
CA VAL A 154 -10.25 -6.95 -5.38
C VAL A 154 -9.83 -7.03 -3.92
N ALA A 155 -10.00 -8.19 -3.26
CA ALA A 155 -9.47 -8.41 -1.91
C ALA A 155 -7.94 -8.29 -1.83
N GLY A 156 -7.23 -8.80 -2.84
CA GLY A 156 -5.78 -8.61 -2.95
C GLY A 156 -5.40 -7.15 -3.10
N MET A 157 -6.15 -6.37 -3.90
CA MET A 157 -5.94 -4.92 -4.01
C MET A 157 -6.17 -4.19 -2.69
N ALA A 158 -7.19 -4.56 -1.93
CA ALA A 158 -7.38 -4.05 -0.57
C ALA A 158 -6.21 -4.43 0.35
N GLY A 159 -5.62 -5.60 0.15
CA GLY A 159 -4.38 -6.02 0.83
C GLY A 159 -3.19 -5.13 0.47
N ALA A 160 -2.99 -4.83 -0.82
CA ALA A 160 -1.95 -3.90 -1.25
C ALA A 160 -2.13 -2.52 -0.61
N ALA A 161 -3.35 -1.98 -0.62
CA ALA A 161 -3.66 -0.71 0.04
C ALA A 161 -3.40 -0.76 1.56
N CYS A 162 -3.78 -1.85 2.23
CA CYS A 162 -3.49 -2.06 3.65
C CYS A 162 -1.98 -1.95 3.94
N VAL A 163 -1.16 -2.58 3.11
CA VAL A 163 0.32 -2.51 3.23
C VAL A 163 0.80 -1.07 3.05
N GLU A 164 0.34 -0.37 2.00
CA GLU A 164 0.68 1.03 1.75
C GLU A 164 0.39 1.91 2.98
N TRP A 165 -0.80 1.77 3.57
CA TRP A 165 -1.17 2.57 4.74
C TRP A 165 -0.24 2.33 5.93
N HIS A 166 0.11 1.08 6.20
CA HIS A 166 0.98 0.75 7.34
C HIS A 166 2.43 1.14 7.12
N VAL A 167 2.97 0.92 5.91
CA VAL A 167 4.34 1.30 5.57
C VAL A 167 4.48 2.82 5.63
N HIS A 168 3.53 3.58 5.09
CA HIS A 168 3.57 5.03 5.13
C HIS A 168 3.25 5.63 6.51
N ALA A 169 2.46 4.93 7.34
CA ALA A 169 2.34 5.28 8.76
C ALA A 169 3.70 5.17 9.48
N TRP A 170 4.49 4.15 9.15
CA TRP A 170 5.84 4.00 9.68
C TRP A 170 6.80 5.09 9.13
N ASP A 171 6.71 5.43 7.85
CA ASP A 171 7.50 6.51 7.26
C ASP A 171 7.22 7.85 7.96
N LEU A 172 5.94 8.21 8.17
CA LEU A 172 5.54 9.42 8.89
C LEU A 172 5.99 9.40 10.36
N ALA A 173 5.82 8.27 11.04
CA ALA A 173 6.28 8.12 12.43
C ALA A 173 7.80 8.31 12.56
N SER A 174 8.55 7.74 11.62
CA SER A 174 10.01 7.87 11.55
C SER A 174 10.44 9.34 11.35
N ALA A 175 9.73 10.10 10.50
CA ALA A 175 9.98 11.52 10.30
C ALA A 175 9.77 12.37 11.58
N LEU A 176 8.89 11.92 12.48
CA LEU A 176 8.69 12.52 13.80
C LEU A 176 9.61 11.97 14.88
N GLY A 177 10.43 10.96 14.59
CA GLY A 177 11.25 10.29 15.59
C GLY A 177 10.45 9.46 16.60
N VAL A 178 9.22 9.04 16.25
CA VAL A 178 8.38 8.18 17.08
C VAL A 178 8.29 6.77 16.51
N SER A 179 8.08 5.78 17.37
CA SER A 179 7.94 4.40 16.93
C SER A 179 6.53 4.12 16.42
N TYR A 180 6.45 3.29 15.38
CA TYR A 180 5.19 2.74 14.89
C TYR A 180 5.32 1.25 14.63
N ARG A 181 4.28 0.51 15.02
CA ARG A 181 4.09 -0.90 14.69
C ARG A 181 2.58 -1.16 14.55
N PRO A 182 2.14 -1.93 13.54
CA PRO A 182 0.75 -2.36 13.43
C PRO A 182 0.28 -3.12 14.67
N ALA A 183 -0.99 -2.99 15.03
CA ALA A 183 -1.59 -3.79 16.11
C ALA A 183 -1.58 -5.29 15.78
N ASP A 184 -1.79 -5.64 14.51
CA ASP A 184 -1.69 -7.00 13.99
C ASP A 184 -0.70 -7.06 12.80
N PRO A 185 0.61 -7.27 13.07
CA PRO A 185 1.61 -7.42 12.02
C PRO A 185 1.39 -8.64 11.13
N GLY A 186 0.77 -9.69 11.65
CA GLY A 186 0.44 -10.90 10.88
C GLY A 186 -0.60 -10.62 9.82
N ALA A 187 -1.61 -9.81 10.12
CA ALA A 187 -2.62 -9.38 9.15
C ALA A 187 -1.99 -8.52 8.03
N VAL A 188 -1.03 -7.64 8.35
CA VAL A 188 -0.33 -6.84 7.33
C VAL A 188 0.55 -7.71 6.44
N LEU A 189 1.23 -8.71 7.00
CA LEU A 189 1.99 -9.70 6.23
C LEU A 189 1.08 -10.51 5.29
N ALA A 190 -0.06 -10.96 5.78
CA ALA A 190 -1.04 -11.67 4.95
C ALA A 190 -1.58 -10.78 3.83
N ALA A 191 -1.80 -9.49 4.09
CA ALA A 191 -2.17 -8.49 3.10
C ALA A 191 -1.08 -8.31 2.02
N TRP A 192 0.20 -8.30 2.40
CA TRP A 192 1.34 -8.31 1.46
C TRP A 192 1.27 -9.52 0.53
N LEU A 193 1.16 -10.71 1.09
CA LEU A 193 1.13 -11.95 0.30
C LEU A 193 -0.05 -12.01 -0.68
N ALA A 194 -1.16 -11.39 -0.34
CA ALA A 194 -2.35 -11.34 -1.19
C ALA A 194 -2.23 -10.28 -2.30
N GLY A 195 -1.70 -9.10 -1.99
CA GLY A 195 -1.81 -7.90 -2.82
C GLY A 195 -0.55 -7.49 -3.56
N VAL A 196 0.64 -7.98 -3.14
CA VAL A 196 1.94 -7.53 -3.68
C VAL A 196 2.72 -8.70 -4.28
N PRO A 197 2.16 -9.43 -5.28
CA PRO A 197 2.77 -10.64 -5.81
C PRO A 197 4.07 -10.40 -6.59
N GLN A 198 4.35 -9.16 -6.98
CA GLN A 198 5.52 -8.79 -7.78
C GLN A 198 6.78 -8.59 -6.94
N LEU A 199 6.68 -8.50 -5.63
CA LEU A 199 7.83 -8.29 -4.76
C LEU A 199 8.09 -9.53 -3.88
N PRO A 200 9.36 -9.96 -3.75
CA PRO A 200 9.72 -11.03 -2.84
C PRO A 200 9.49 -10.60 -1.38
N LEU A 201 9.14 -11.57 -0.56
CA LEU A 201 9.06 -11.35 0.89
C LEU A 201 10.42 -11.68 1.52
N SER A 202 10.87 -10.80 2.42
CA SER A 202 12.03 -11.06 3.28
C SER A 202 11.79 -12.29 4.18
N PRO A 203 12.81 -13.12 4.43
CA PRO A 203 12.68 -14.30 5.28
C PRO A 203 12.68 -13.98 6.78
N ASP A 204 12.53 -12.73 7.18
CA ASP A 204 12.50 -12.35 8.59
C ASP A 204 11.36 -13.05 9.33
N ARG A 205 11.64 -13.52 10.56
CA ARG A 205 10.65 -14.22 11.38
C ARG A 205 9.61 -13.29 11.99
N ASP A 206 9.94 -12.03 12.16
CA ASP A 206 8.98 -11.01 12.60
C ASP A 206 8.17 -10.52 11.39
N PRO A 207 6.85 -10.68 11.38
CA PRO A 207 6.00 -10.31 10.25
C PRO A 207 6.14 -8.84 9.83
N TRP A 208 6.32 -7.93 10.79
CA TRP A 208 6.46 -6.51 10.48
C TRP A 208 7.82 -6.18 9.89
N LEU A 209 8.88 -6.74 10.45
CA LEU A 209 10.23 -6.57 9.89
C LEU A 209 10.32 -7.18 8.49
N ALA A 210 9.67 -8.33 8.24
CA ALA A 210 9.59 -8.91 6.91
C ALA A 210 8.97 -7.92 5.90
N VAL A 211 7.86 -7.24 6.25
CA VAL A 211 7.23 -6.22 5.41
C VAL A 211 8.13 -5.01 5.20
N LEU A 212 8.75 -4.47 6.25
CA LEU A 212 9.63 -3.30 6.16
C LEU A 212 10.87 -3.56 5.29
N ARG A 213 11.52 -4.73 5.41
CA ARG A 213 12.65 -5.12 4.55
C ARG A 213 12.19 -5.31 3.11
N SER A 214 11.08 -6.01 2.89
CA SER A 214 10.53 -6.22 1.55
C SER A 214 10.14 -4.92 0.85
N SER A 215 9.67 -3.92 1.61
CA SER A 215 9.39 -2.56 1.12
C SER A 215 10.63 -1.65 1.09
N ARG A 216 11.82 -2.18 1.42
CA ARG A 216 13.11 -1.46 1.44
C ARG A 216 13.16 -0.30 2.43
N ARG A 217 12.42 -0.38 3.52
CA ARG A 217 12.48 0.59 4.63
C ARG A 217 13.58 0.25 5.62
N LEU A 218 13.99 -1.01 5.67
CA LEU A 218 15.12 -1.48 6.45
C LEU A 218 16.10 -2.23 5.53
N PRO A 219 17.41 -2.22 5.85
CA PRO A 219 18.39 -3.05 5.16
C PRO A 219 18.10 -4.55 5.38
N ASP A 220 18.59 -5.37 4.46
CA ASP A 220 18.53 -6.84 4.55
C ASP A 220 19.37 -7.36 5.71
#